data_714a4e016b1d9ffd1882cc96db9b2ea1
#
_entry.id   714a4e016b1d9ffd1882cc96db9b2ea1
#
_cell.length_a   1.000
_cell.length_b   1.000
_cell.length_c   1.000
_cell.angle_alpha   90.00
_cell.angle_beta   90.00
_cell.angle_gamma   90.00
#
_symmetry.space_group_name_H-M   'P 1'
#
loop_
_entity.id
_entity.type
_entity.pdbx_description
1 polymer ?
#
loop_
_entity_poly.entity_id
_entity_poly.type
_entity_poly.pdbx_seq_one_letter_code
_entity_poly.pdbx_strand_id
1 'polypeptide(L)'
;MRKNILFITSCLLATTTFAENINTLPKDTTKVIDIEDVVVIASPKETGKLRELPTAVSLLSQKDMQANQITTLKNVSSLVPNFFMPDYGSRLTSAIYIRGIGSRINTPAVGLYVDNIPYIDKSAFDFNFYDIERIDILRGPQGTLYGRNTMGGLIKVHTRSPFSYQGTDVKLSYGTKSNYRSVSLTHYHRWSDCFAFSAGGYYEGSDGFFRNSLNGKKVDNMEAGGGRIHAIWLPSENLKLDFTIGYDYSDEGGYPYYYTGAIDGYDKENEKYKNYTGKISYDQDCTYRRGLFNTGLNIEYQAQKFILSAVTGFQNLNDRMFMDQDFLPVSIYTIEQKQRLNTISEEITFKSKNNKRWQWVTGVSGFYQWLHTTGPVNFMEDGVTDMIEGNINNTFKKIHLDNPRTPEMSLDVLNNRIRVSGSFDTPVFSTALYHQSTFNDLFVKGLSVTAGLRLEYEKMSMNYFSDSNIDFDFFLKMAMPPLNIPFRNLNATPLLEGKEKNDYVQLLPKLAFKYDFSPANNMYVSITKGYRSGGYNVQMFSELIQSDMQQKMIEAILNKAPESMAGMIEGMIKQHMPNYGKELNVQETTVYKPEY
;
A
#
# COMPACT_ATOMS: atom_id res chain seq x y z
N MET A 1 -15.97 -30.84 19.62
CA MET A 1 -16.13 -30.97 18.16
C MET A 1 -17.46 -31.57 17.71
N ARG A 2 -18.15 -32.45 18.44
CA ARG A 2 -19.45 -33.02 18.00
C ARG A 2 -20.69 -32.11 18.15
N LYS A 3 -20.67 -31.11 19.00
CA LYS A 3 -21.83 -30.20 19.19
C LYS A 3 -21.92 -29.07 18.13
N ASN A 4 -20.83 -28.69 17.49
CA ASN A 4 -20.84 -27.61 16.50
C ASN A 4 -21.24 -28.08 15.10
N ILE A 5 -21.11 -29.39 14.81
CA ILE A 5 -21.54 -29.98 13.54
C ILE A 5 -23.08 -30.08 13.51
N LEU A 6 -23.72 -30.29 14.66
CA LEU A 6 -25.18 -30.38 14.75
C LEU A 6 -25.88 -29.04 14.50
N PHE A 7 -25.21 -27.92 14.81
CA PHE A 7 -25.78 -26.59 14.58
C PHE A 7 -25.72 -26.19 13.09
N ILE A 8 -24.66 -26.57 12.39
CA ILE A 8 -24.54 -26.32 10.94
C ILE A 8 -25.54 -27.18 10.15
N THR A 9 -25.77 -28.43 10.57
CA THR A 9 -26.71 -29.31 9.92
C THR A 9 -28.15 -28.86 10.15
N SER A 10 -28.50 -28.27 11.28
CA SER A 10 -29.86 -27.74 11.55
C SER A 10 -30.13 -26.42 10.78
N CYS A 11 -29.15 -25.61 10.49
CA CYS A 11 -29.32 -24.44 9.63
C CYS A 11 -29.52 -24.81 8.14
N LEU A 12 -28.89 -25.90 7.68
CA LEU A 12 -29.07 -26.40 6.30
C LEU A 12 -30.43 -27.06 6.08
N LEU A 13 -31.04 -27.62 7.12
CA LEU A 13 -32.38 -28.26 7.02
C LEU A 13 -33.55 -27.26 7.13
N ALA A 14 -33.29 -26.04 7.65
CA ALA A 14 -34.33 -25.01 7.74
C ALA A 14 -34.57 -24.25 6.42
N THR A 15 -33.72 -24.43 5.41
CA THR A 15 -33.83 -23.73 4.11
C THR A 15 -34.61 -24.53 3.04
N THR A 16 -35.05 -25.76 3.33
CA THR A 16 -35.75 -26.61 2.33
C THR A 16 -37.27 -26.52 2.34
N THR A 17 -37.88 -25.66 3.17
CA THR A 17 -39.36 -25.62 3.30
C THR A 17 -40.03 -24.36 2.71
N PHE A 18 -39.34 -23.54 1.94
CA PHE A 18 -39.94 -22.38 1.25
C PHE A 18 -39.76 -22.44 -0.28
N ALA A 19 -39.96 -23.59 -0.87
CA ALA A 19 -40.07 -23.74 -2.33
C ALA A 19 -41.49 -24.18 -2.70
N GLU A 20 -42.45 -23.30 -2.54
CA GLU A 20 -43.78 -23.49 -3.15
C GLU A 20 -44.25 -22.22 -3.84
N ASN A 21 -44.60 -22.39 -5.12
CA ASN A 21 -45.30 -21.46 -6.01
C ASN A 21 -44.55 -20.27 -6.61
N ILE A 22 -43.65 -20.59 -7.55
CA ILE A 22 -43.35 -19.66 -8.65
C ILE A 22 -43.87 -20.28 -9.96
N ASN A 23 -45.17 -20.18 -10.17
CA ASN A 23 -45.75 -20.29 -11.50
C ASN A 23 -46.56 -19.01 -11.74
N THR A 24 -45.98 -18.10 -12.46
CA THR A 24 -46.49 -17.05 -13.35
C THR A 24 -45.58 -15.84 -13.30
N LEU A 25 -44.37 -15.96 -13.82
CA LEU A 25 -43.67 -14.81 -14.35
C LEU A 25 -43.90 -14.79 -15.86
N PRO A 26 -44.21 -13.64 -16.47
CA PRO A 26 -44.27 -13.54 -17.93
C PRO A 26 -42.92 -13.98 -18.51
N LYS A 27 -42.97 -14.78 -19.55
CA LYS A 27 -41.85 -15.14 -20.39
C LYS A 27 -41.26 -13.84 -20.95
N ASP A 28 -40.41 -13.19 -20.21
CA ASP A 28 -39.56 -12.17 -20.79
C ASP A 28 -38.25 -12.83 -21.17
N THR A 29 -38.02 -12.80 -22.45
CA THR A 29 -36.86 -13.30 -23.12
C THR A 29 -35.62 -12.83 -22.39
N THR A 30 -34.88 -13.78 -21.83
CA THR A 30 -33.49 -13.58 -21.43
C THR A 30 -32.71 -13.10 -22.66
N LYS A 31 -32.73 -11.84 -22.93
CA LYS A 31 -31.61 -11.22 -23.66
C LYS A 31 -30.39 -11.49 -22.81
N VAL A 32 -29.54 -12.42 -23.25
CA VAL A 32 -28.16 -12.45 -22.85
C VAL A 32 -27.63 -11.08 -23.22
N ILE A 33 -27.57 -10.19 -22.24
CA ILE A 33 -26.98 -8.87 -22.43
C ILE A 33 -25.49 -9.16 -22.53
N ASP A 34 -25.00 -9.22 -23.75
CA ASP A 34 -23.57 -9.27 -23.98
C ASP A 34 -22.94 -8.07 -23.26
N ILE A 35 -21.79 -8.25 -22.60
CA ILE A 35 -21.11 -7.18 -21.82
C ILE A 35 -20.87 -5.95 -22.69
N GLU A 36 -20.89 -6.13 -24.01
CA GLU A 36 -20.85 -5.05 -25.00
C GLU A 36 -22.04 -4.08 -24.91
N ASP A 37 -23.20 -4.52 -24.44
CA ASP A 37 -24.44 -3.73 -24.33
C ASP A 37 -24.78 -3.26 -22.93
N VAL A 38 -23.98 -3.62 -21.89
CA VAL A 38 -24.19 -3.05 -20.56
C VAL A 38 -23.92 -1.55 -20.66
N VAL A 39 -25.01 -0.78 -20.59
CA VAL A 39 -24.94 0.67 -20.36
C VAL A 39 -24.37 0.83 -18.95
N VAL A 40 -23.04 0.80 -18.87
CA VAL A 40 -22.33 1.06 -17.64
C VAL A 40 -22.66 2.51 -17.28
N ILE A 41 -23.56 2.68 -16.33
CA ILE A 41 -23.85 4.00 -15.77
C ILE A 41 -22.52 4.53 -15.28
N ALA A 42 -22.11 5.65 -15.88
CA ALA A 42 -20.87 6.29 -15.57
C ALA A 42 -20.85 6.62 -14.07
N SER A 43 -19.67 6.52 -13.46
CA SER A 43 -19.45 6.98 -12.08
C SER A 43 -19.87 8.44 -11.93
N PRO A 44 -19.96 8.99 -10.71
CA PRO A 44 -20.27 10.40 -10.48
C PRO A 44 -19.47 11.38 -11.34
N LYS A 45 -18.25 11.01 -11.76
CA LYS A 45 -17.31 11.89 -12.46
C LYS A 45 -17.32 11.80 -13.98
N GLU A 46 -17.72 10.67 -14.55
CA GLU A 46 -17.72 10.53 -16.01
C GLU A 46 -19.06 10.96 -16.60
N THR A 47 -19.00 11.62 -17.75
CA THR A 47 -20.18 12.15 -18.46
C THR A 47 -20.65 11.26 -19.61
N GLY A 48 -19.88 10.23 -19.97
CA GLY A 48 -20.16 9.28 -21.06
C GLY A 48 -19.95 7.82 -20.64
N LYS A 49 -20.24 6.90 -21.56
CA LYS A 49 -19.90 5.49 -21.38
C LYS A 49 -18.37 5.34 -21.33
N LEU A 50 -17.87 4.35 -20.59
CA LEU A 50 -16.42 4.15 -20.47
C LEU A 50 -15.71 3.96 -21.82
N ARG A 51 -16.35 3.28 -22.77
CA ARG A 51 -15.84 3.11 -24.15
C ARG A 51 -15.78 4.41 -24.95
N GLU A 52 -16.57 5.41 -24.58
CA GLU A 52 -16.62 6.72 -25.24
C GLU A 52 -15.60 7.70 -24.68
N LEU A 53 -14.94 7.36 -23.56
CA LEU A 53 -13.92 8.21 -22.96
C LEU A 53 -12.63 8.20 -23.81
N PRO A 54 -11.95 9.35 -23.94
CA PRO A 54 -10.65 9.42 -24.62
C PRO A 54 -9.52 8.85 -23.73
N THR A 55 -9.61 7.56 -23.41
CA THR A 55 -8.64 6.83 -22.60
C THR A 55 -8.69 5.33 -22.91
N ALA A 56 -7.57 4.64 -22.74
CA ALA A 56 -7.53 3.20 -22.91
C ALA A 56 -8.11 2.50 -21.67
N VAL A 57 -9.19 1.74 -21.85
CA VAL A 57 -9.88 1.03 -20.76
C VAL A 57 -9.85 -0.47 -21.01
N SER A 58 -9.62 -1.25 -19.95
CA SER A 58 -9.87 -2.69 -19.88
C SER A 58 -10.99 -2.95 -18.88
N LEU A 59 -12.00 -3.70 -19.32
CA LEU A 59 -13.14 -4.08 -18.50
C LEU A 59 -13.05 -5.58 -18.22
N LEU A 60 -13.09 -5.96 -16.96
CA LEU A 60 -13.18 -7.36 -16.51
C LEU A 60 -14.54 -7.57 -15.87
N SER A 61 -15.34 -8.42 -16.49
CA SER A 61 -16.64 -8.80 -15.95
C SER A 61 -16.53 -9.88 -14.89
N GLN A 62 -17.60 -10.13 -14.16
CA GLN A 62 -17.68 -11.26 -13.23
C GLN A 62 -17.41 -12.59 -13.95
N LYS A 63 -17.91 -12.77 -15.18
CA LYS A 63 -17.68 -13.97 -15.99
C LYS A 63 -16.19 -14.14 -16.31
N ASP A 64 -15.49 -13.06 -16.68
CA ASP A 64 -14.04 -13.10 -16.94
C ASP A 64 -13.27 -13.45 -15.66
N MET A 65 -13.64 -12.86 -14.53
CA MET A 65 -13.02 -13.13 -13.24
C MET A 65 -13.24 -14.60 -12.80
N GLN A 66 -14.43 -15.13 -12.98
CA GLN A 66 -14.74 -16.54 -12.65
C GLN A 66 -14.00 -17.50 -13.57
N ALA A 67 -14.01 -17.27 -14.89
CA ALA A 67 -13.36 -18.12 -15.87
C ALA A 67 -11.83 -18.21 -15.68
N ASN A 68 -11.21 -17.13 -15.20
CA ASN A 68 -9.78 -17.03 -15.00
C ASN A 68 -9.35 -17.13 -13.53
N GLN A 69 -10.25 -17.48 -12.62
CA GLN A 69 -9.99 -17.59 -11.17
C GLN A 69 -9.36 -16.33 -10.57
N ILE A 70 -9.85 -15.15 -10.97
CA ILE A 70 -9.41 -13.87 -10.43
C ILE A 70 -10.10 -13.66 -9.07
N THR A 71 -9.32 -13.70 -8.00
CA THR A 71 -9.80 -13.53 -6.62
C THR A 71 -9.22 -12.29 -5.94
N THR A 72 -8.17 -11.70 -6.52
CA THR A 72 -7.52 -10.47 -6.05
C THR A 72 -6.98 -9.66 -7.23
N LEU A 73 -6.58 -8.41 -6.98
CA LEU A 73 -5.93 -7.56 -8.00
C LEU A 73 -4.63 -8.17 -8.56
N LYS A 74 -3.89 -8.95 -7.79
CA LYS A 74 -2.65 -9.60 -8.26
C LYS A 74 -2.91 -10.49 -9.47
N ASN A 75 -4.02 -11.23 -9.46
CA ASN A 75 -4.38 -12.14 -10.55
C ASN A 75 -4.71 -11.40 -11.86
N VAL A 76 -5.12 -10.13 -11.80
CA VAL A 76 -5.45 -9.31 -12.97
C VAL A 76 -4.24 -9.10 -13.88
N SER A 77 -3.02 -9.18 -13.35
CA SER A 77 -1.77 -9.02 -14.12
C SER A 77 -1.65 -9.98 -15.31
N SER A 78 -2.30 -11.14 -15.26
CA SER A 78 -2.29 -12.13 -16.34
C SER A 78 -3.21 -11.80 -17.50
N LEU A 79 -4.19 -10.91 -17.32
CA LEU A 79 -5.25 -10.63 -18.30
C LEU A 79 -5.17 -9.23 -18.92
N VAL A 80 -4.70 -8.24 -18.18
CA VAL A 80 -4.73 -6.84 -18.62
C VAL A 80 -3.37 -6.41 -19.16
N PRO A 81 -3.28 -6.05 -20.45
CA PRO A 81 -2.02 -5.60 -21.03
C PRO A 81 -1.43 -4.38 -20.32
N ASN A 82 -0.11 -4.41 -20.09
CA ASN A 82 0.62 -3.33 -19.40
C ASN A 82 0.18 -3.06 -17.98
N PHE A 83 -0.53 -3.98 -17.34
CA PHE A 83 -0.83 -3.99 -15.91
C PHE A 83 0.05 -5.02 -15.22
N PHE A 84 0.70 -4.65 -14.14
CA PHE A 84 1.55 -5.54 -13.37
C PHE A 84 1.44 -5.23 -11.87
N MET A 85 1.11 -6.24 -11.08
CA MET A 85 1.09 -6.19 -9.62
C MET A 85 1.87 -7.40 -9.10
N PRO A 86 3.17 -7.24 -8.81
CA PRO A 86 3.99 -8.32 -8.28
C PRO A 86 3.56 -8.71 -6.87
N ASP A 87 3.76 -9.96 -6.53
CA ASP A 87 3.61 -10.46 -5.17
C ASP A 87 4.92 -10.31 -4.41
N TYR A 88 4.92 -9.52 -3.34
CA TYR A 88 6.05 -9.31 -2.45
C TYR A 88 5.96 -10.15 -1.17
N GLY A 89 5.14 -11.19 -1.16
CA GLY A 89 5.01 -12.14 -0.07
C GLY A 89 4.00 -11.75 1.02
N SER A 90 3.51 -10.53 1.03
CA SER A 90 2.43 -10.09 1.93
C SER A 90 1.57 -8.99 1.34
N ARG A 91 0.41 -8.73 1.94
CA ARG A 91 -0.51 -7.64 1.54
C ARG A 91 -0.01 -6.24 1.88
N LEU A 92 1.01 -6.10 2.72
CA LEU A 92 1.60 -4.80 3.07
C LEU A 92 2.06 -4.04 1.83
N THR A 93 2.75 -4.73 0.91
CA THR A 93 3.33 -4.10 -0.28
C THR A 93 2.50 -4.44 -1.51
N SER A 94 1.50 -3.60 -1.80
CA SER A 94 0.63 -3.73 -2.96
C SER A 94 1.02 -2.70 -4.03
N ALA A 95 2.17 -2.91 -4.67
CA ALA A 95 2.67 -2.03 -5.71
C ALA A 95 2.03 -2.35 -7.05
N ILE A 96 1.35 -1.38 -7.65
CA ILE A 96 0.69 -1.52 -8.94
C ILE A 96 1.43 -0.68 -9.98
N TYR A 97 1.69 -1.29 -11.14
CA TYR A 97 2.34 -0.67 -12.29
C TYR A 97 1.40 -0.71 -13.49
N ILE A 98 1.22 0.43 -14.15
CA ILE A 98 0.54 0.53 -15.45
C ILE A 98 1.49 1.20 -16.43
N ARG A 99 1.81 0.52 -17.55
CA ARG A 99 2.79 0.99 -18.55
C ARG A 99 4.17 1.30 -17.94
N GLY A 100 4.58 0.54 -16.93
CA GLY A 100 5.83 0.74 -16.20
C GLY A 100 5.79 1.84 -15.13
N ILE A 101 4.72 2.63 -15.05
CA ILE A 101 4.56 3.67 -14.03
C ILE A 101 3.93 3.07 -12.78
N GLY A 102 4.66 3.09 -11.67
CA GLY A 102 4.26 2.51 -10.39
C GLY A 102 5.24 2.86 -9.29
N SER A 103 4.97 2.40 -8.07
CA SER A 103 5.85 2.62 -6.92
C SER A 103 5.77 1.50 -5.90
N ARG A 104 6.92 0.95 -5.52
CA ARG A 104 7.02 -0.07 -4.46
C ARG A 104 7.03 0.55 -3.07
N ILE A 105 7.81 1.60 -2.83
CA ILE A 105 8.11 2.11 -1.47
C ILE A 105 7.20 3.29 -1.12
N ASN A 106 7.18 4.31 -1.91
CA ASN A 106 6.49 5.58 -1.66
C ASN A 106 4.98 5.51 -1.98
N THR A 107 4.31 6.65 -2.04
CA THR A 107 2.89 6.77 -2.43
C THR A 107 2.60 6.05 -3.74
N PRO A 108 1.39 5.47 -3.93
CA PRO A 108 1.06 4.77 -5.16
C PRO A 108 1.02 5.74 -6.36
N ALA A 109 1.30 5.23 -7.56
CA ALA A 109 1.18 5.98 -8.82
C ALA A 109 -0.11 5.61 -9.60
N VAL A 110 -0.84 4.61 -9.12
CA VAL A 110 -2.12 4.14 -9.67
C VAL A 110 -3.18 4.26 -8.59
N GLY A 111 -4.29 4.93 -8.89
CA GLY A 111 -5.41 5.11 -7.97
C GLY A 111 -6.30 3.86 -7.91
N LEU A 112 -6.92 3.62 -6.76
CA LEU A 112 -7.92 2.57 -6.57
C LEU A 112 -9.18 3.17 -5.96
N TYR A 113 -10.33 2.83 -6.55
CA TYR A 113 -11.66 3.18 -6.06
C TYR A 113 -12.53 1.92 -5.96
N VAL A 114 -13.22 1.75 -4.86
CA VAL A 114 -14.23 0.70 -4.67
C VAL A 114 -15.57 1.38 -4.45
N ASP A 115 -16.55 1.12 -5.32
CA ASP A 115 -17.87 1.75 -5.30
C ASP A 115 -17.81 3.29 -5.16
N ASN A 116 -16.92 3.93 -5.93
CA ASN A 116 -16.58 5.36 -5.96
C ASN A 116 -15.81 5.89 -4.74
N ILE A 117 -15.54 5.07 -3.71
CA ILE A 117 -14.77 5.46 -2.52
C ILE A 117 -13.29 5.29 -2.83
N PRO A 118 -12.45 6.33 -2.66
CA PRO A 118 -11.01 6.22 -2.89
C PRO A 118 -10.32 5.42 -1.79
N TYR A 119 -9.49 4.46 -2.19
CA TYR A 119 -8.51 3.81 -1.33
C TYR A 119 -7.19 4.57 -1.47
N ILE A 120 -6.80 5.28 -0.42
CA ILE A 120 -5.68 6.24 -0.49
C ILE A 120 -4.34 5.55 -0.31
N ASP A 121 -4.26 4.60 0.62
CA ASP A 121 -3.02 3.89 0.92
C ASP A 121 -2.96 2.52 0.24
N LYS A 122 -1.78 2.20 -0.31
CA LYS A 122 -1.56 0.94 -1.05
C LYS A 122 -1.63 -0.31 -0.17
N SER A 123 -1.44 -0.22 1.14
CA SER A 123 -1.60 -1.35 2.06
C SER A 123 -3.05 -1.84 2.16
N ALA A 124 -4.01 -1.04 1.66
CA ALA A 124 -5.42 -1.41 1.53
C ALA A 124 -5.78 -2.01 0.15
N PHE A 125 -4.87 -2.07 -0.83
CA PHE A 125 -5.19 -2.41 -2.22
C PHE A 125 -5.41 -3.90 -2.49
N ASP A 126 -4.91 -4.78 -1.64
CA ASP A 126 -5.06 -6.23 -1.79
C ASP A 126 -6.18 -6.76 -0.89
N PHE A 127 -7.33 -7.07 -1.46
CA PHE A 127 -8.50 -7.65 -0.79
C PHE A 127 -9.19 -8.67 -1.69
N ASN A 128 -10.07 -9.51 -1.13
CA ASN A 128 -10.73 -10.61 -1.84
C ASN A 128 -11.92 -10.12 -2.69
N PHE A 129 -12.09 -10.72 -3.88
CA PHE A 129 -13.14 -10.42 -4.86
C PHE A 129 -14.30 -11.43 -4.81
N TYR A 130 -14.99 -11.54 -3.69
CA TYR A 130 -16.08 -12.51 -3.55
C TYR A 130 -17.46 -11.99 -4.03
N ASP A 131 -17.67 -10.67 -4.05
CA ASP A 131 -18.94 -10.01 -4.40
C ASP A 131 -18.79 -8.95 -5.53
N ILE A 132 -17.71 -9.03 -6.30
CA ILE A 132 -17.38 -8.05 -7.33
C ILE A 132 -18.12 -8.38 -8.64
N GLU A 133 -18.76 -7.37 -9.23
CA GLU A 133 -19.41 -7.43 -10.54
C GLU A 133 -18.46 -7.13 -11.68
N ARG A 134 -17.63 -6.08 -11.50
CA ARG A 134 -16.78 -5.57 -12.58
C ARG A 134 -15.57 -4.83 -12.04
N ILE A 135 -14.48 -4.90 -12.82
CA ILE A 135 -13.28 -4.10 -12.61
C ILE A 135 -12.99 -3.30 -13.88
N ASP A 136 -12.86 -1.98 -13.75
CA ASP A 136 -12.49 -1.08 -14.83
C ASP A 136 -11.05 -0.60 -14.60
N ILE A 137 -10.17 -0.79 -15.57
CA ILE A 137 -8.77 -0.37 -15.51
C ILE A 137 -8.52 0.67 -16.58
N LEU A 138 -8.39 1.93 -16.18
CA LEU A 138 -8.09 3.07 -17.03
C LEU A 138 -6.58 3.25 -17.07
N ARG A 139 -5.99 3.07 -18.26
CA ARG A 139 -4.53 3.09 -18.44
C ARG A 139 -4.08 4.43 -18.98
N GLY A 140 -3.22 5.10 -18.24
CA GLY A 140 -2.72 6.45 -18.49
C GLY A 140 -3.27 7.46 -17.49
N PRO A 141 -2.71 8.68 -17.45
CA PRO A 141 -3.00 9.66 -16.40
C PRO A 141 -4.49 10.04 -16.31
N GLN A 142 -5.02 10.09 -15.09
CA GLN A 142 -6.39 10.47 -14.78
C GLN A 142 -6.46 11.66 -13.81
N GLY A 143 -5.43 12.51 -13.80
CA GLY A 143 -5.24 13.57 -12.80
C GLY A 143 -6.37 14.58 -12.70
N THR A 144 -6.99 14.99 -13.81
CA THR A 144 -8.02 16.04 -13.81
C THR A 144 -9.27 15.66 -13.00
N LEU A 145 -9.80 14.45 -13.14
CA LEU A 145 -11.00 14.03 -12.42
C LEU A 145 -10.69 13.33 -11.09
N TYR A 146 -9.56 12.63 -11.01
CA TYR A 146 -9.23 11.76 -9.87
C TYR A 146 -8.07 12.27 -9.02
N GLY A 147 -7.29 13.23 -9.54
CA GLY A 147 -6.24 13.93 -8.81
C GLY A 147 -5.04 13.07 -8.48
N ARG A 148 -4.67 13.12 -7.23
CA ARG A 148 -3.52 12.47 -6.61
C ARG A 148 -3.38 10.99 -6.97
N ASN A 149 -2.13 10.56 -7.18
CA ASN A 149 -1.76 9.14 -7.32
C ASN A 149 -2.43 8.43 -8.53
N THR A 150 -2.72 9.18 -9.59
CA THR A 150 -3.32 8.66 -10.82
C THR A 150 -2.44 8.92 -12.06
N MET A 151 -1.13 9.00 -11.85
CA MET A 151 -0.14 9.24 -12.91
C MET A 151 -0.06 8.06 -13.90
N GLY A 152 -0.05 6.82 -13.39
CA GLY A 152 -0.03 5.60 -14.21
C GLY A 152 -1.40 5.19 -14.71
N GLY A 153 -2.45 5.45 -13.94
CA GLY A 153 -3.82 5.05 -14.25
C GLY A 153 -4.74 4.98 -13.03
N LEU A 154 -5.88 4.35 -13.26
CA LEU A 154 -6.94 4.22 -12.26
C LEU A 154 -7.59 2.85 -12.35
N ILE A 155 -7.86 2.25 -11.20
CA ILE A 155 -8.62 1.02 -11.06
C ILE A 155 -9.94 1.35 -10.34
N LYS A 156 -11.05 0.90 -10.91
CA LYS A 156 -12.37 1.03 -10.30
C LYS A 156 -12.96 -0.36 -10.14
N VAL A 157 -13.27 -0.72 -8.91
CA VAL A 157 -13.90 -1.98 -8.53
C VAL A 157 -15.36 -1.70 -8.19
N HIS A 158 -16.26 -2.46 -8.77
CA HIS A 158 -17.69 -2.33 -8.55
C HIS A 158 -18.25 -3.60 -7.94
N THR A 159 -18.90 -3.48 -6.79
CA THR A 159 -19.64 -4.59 -6.18
C THR A 159 -20.95 -4.80 -6.90
N ARG A 160 -21.51 -6.02 -6.81
CA ARG A 160 -22.78 -6.34 -7.46
C ARG A 160 -23.93 -5.65 -6.74
N SER A 161 -24.75 -4.95 -7.53
CA SER A 161 -25.93 -4.26 -7.01
C SER A 161 -27.03 -5.24 -6.58
N PRO A 162 -27.59 -5.10 -5.35
CA PRO A 162 -28.71 -5.91 -4.90
C PRO A 162 -30.03 -5.58 -5.61
N PHE A 163 -30.11 -4.51 -6.42
CA PHE A 163 -31.25 -4.26 -7.29
C PHE A 163 -31.14 -5.00 -8.62
N SER A 164 -29.94 -5.21 -9.15
CA SER A 164 -29.74 -5.88 -10.44
C SER A 164 -29.73 -7.39 -10.35
N TYR A 165 -29.44 -7.94 -9.17
CA TYR A 165 -29.36 -9.38 -8.94
C TYR A 165 -30.03 -9.78 -7.63
N GLN A 166 -30.76 -10.92 -7.67
CA GLN A 166 -31.44 -11.53 -6.54
C GLN A 166 -30.97 -12.98 -6.42
N GLY A 167 -30.70 -13.42 -5.19
CA GLY A 167 -30.34 -14.81 -4.93
C GLY A 167 -29.15 -14.94 -3.99
N THR A 168 -28.60 -16.13 -3.91
CA THR A 168 -27.46 -16.46 -3.05
C THR A 168 -26.34 -17.05 -3.90
N ASP A 169 -25.20 -16.39 -3.90
CA ASP A 169 -23.99 -16.88 -4.52
C ASP A 169 -23.17 -17.65 -3.48
N VAL A 170 -22.78 -18.88 -3.79
CA VAL A 170 -21.90 -19.71 -2.99
C VAL A 170 -20.75 -20.17 -3.86
N LYS A 171 -19.51 -19.94 -3.41
CA LYS A 171 -18.32 -20.44 -4.08
C LYS A 171 -17.47 -21.23 -3.10
N LEU A 172 -17.13 -22.45 -3.49
CA LEU A 172 -16.22 -23.33 -2.77
C LEU A 172 -15.02 -23.60 -3.66
N SER A 173 -13.81 -23.49 -3.12
CA SER A 173 -12.57 -23.76 -3.87
C SER A 173 -11.62 -24.58 -3.02
N TYR A 174 -10.94 -25.53 -3.64
CA TYR A 174 -9.92 -26.36 -3.01
C TYR A 174 -8.74 -26.59 -3.95
N GLY A 175 -7.52 -26.41 -3.44
CA GLY A 175 -6.27 -26.60 -4.18
C GLY A 175 -5.35 -27.57 -3.43
N THR A 176 -5.00 -28.70 -4.05
CA THR A 176 -4.31 -29.81 -3.37
C THR A 176 -2.87 -29.50 -2.94
N LYS A 177 -2.11 -28.75 -3.75
CA LYS A 177 -0.65 -28.56 -3.50
C LYS A 177 -0.34 -27.72 -2.27
N SER A 178 -1.09 -26.62 -2.08
CA SER A 178 -0.92 -25.71 -0.93
C SER A 178 -1.99 -25.94 0.13
N ASN A 179 -2.84 -26.97 -0.02
CA ASN A 179 -4.04 -27.15 0.80
C ASN A 179 -4.88 -25.86 0.83
N TYR A 180 -4.96 -25.18 -0.33
CA TYR A 180 -5.78 -23.98 -0.47
C TYR A 180 -7.25 -24.34 -0.28
N ARG A 181 -7.92 -23.59 0.54
CA ARG A 181 -9.33 -23.75 0.87
C ARG A 181 -10.01 -22.40 0.92
N SER A 182 -11.13 -22.27 0.23
CA SER A 182 -11.88 -21.01 0.24
C SER A 182 -13.37 -21.28 0.19
N VAL A 183 -14.11 -20.51 0.94
CA VAL A 183 -15.57 -20.44 0.90
C VAL A 183 -15.98 -18.98 0.87
N SER A 184 -16.90 -18.64 -0.01
CA SER A 184 -17.60 -17.36 0.04
C SER A 184 -19.11 -17.57 -0.15
N LEU A 185 -19.89 -16.73 0.51
CA LEU A 185 -21.33 -16.71 0.44
C LEU A 185 -21.79 -15.25 0.45
N THR A 186 -22.67 -14.89 -0.50
CA THR A 186 -23.31 -13.58 -0.52
C THR A 186 -24.78 -13.75 -0.91
N HIS A 187 -25.66 -13.20 -0.09
CA HIS A 187 -27.09 -13.16 -0.37
C HIS A 187 -27.49 -11.75 -0.79
N TYR A 188 -28.27 -11.69 -1.89
CA TYR A 188 -28.81 -10.45 -2.48
C TYR A 188 -30.32 -10.49 -2.39
N HIS A 189 -30.92 -9.47 -1.79
CA HIS A 189 -32.35 -9.41 -1.56
C HIS A 189 -32.92 -8.03 -1.88
N ARG A 190 -33.90 -7.99 -2.76
CA ARG A 190 -34.72 -6.81 -3.02
C ARG A 190 -35.95 -6.88 -2.14
N TRP A 191 -35.95 -6.11 -1.06
CA TRP A 191 -37.05 -6.08 -0.09
C TRP A 191 -38.30 -5.40 -0.66
N SER A 192 -38.09 -4.33 -1.47
CA SER A 192 -39.16 -3.54 -2.10
C SER A 192 -38.62 -2.84 -3.35
N ASP A 193 -39.49 -2.11 -4.04
CA ASP A 193 -39.07 -1.30 -5.19
C ASP A 193 -38.15 -0.14 -4.81
N CYS A 194 -38.11 0.24 -3.53
CA CYS A 194 -37.27 1.33 -3.04
C CYS A 194 -36.10 0.88 -2.15
N PHE A 195 -36.01 -0.41 -1.77
CA PHE A 195 -34.95 -0.89 -0.89
C PHE A 195 -34.46 -2.29 -1.26
N ALA A 196 -33.16 -2.40 -1.41
CA ALA A 196 -32.46 -3.67 -1.62
C ALA A 196 -31.15 -3.71 -0.83
N PHE A 197 -30.74 -4.91 -0.42
CA PHE A 197 -29.49 -5.11 0.29
C PHE A 197 -28.81 -6.40 -0.13
N SER A 198 -27.50 -6.45 0.07
CA SER A 198 -26.74 -7.71 0.08
C SER A 198 -25.91 -7.81 1.35
N ALA A 199 -25.71 -9.05 1.79
CA ALA A 199 -24.81 -9.34 2.90
C ALA A 199 -24.03 -10.61 2.55
N GLY A 200 -22.74 -10.56 2.70
CA GLY A 200 -21.87 -11.68 2.35
C GLY A 200 -20.57 -11.67 3.10
N GLY A 201 -19.85 -12.78 2.96
CA GLY A 201 -18.53 -12.94 3.55
C GLY A 201 -17.76 -14.06 2.91
N TYR A 202 -16.50 -14.15 3.25
CA TYR A 202 -15.58 -15.15 2.76
C TYR A 202 -14.60 -15.60 3.85
N TYR A 203 -14.07 -16.78 3.66
CA TYR A 203 -12.88 -17.29 4.31
C TYR A 203 -11.98 -17.93 3.27
N GLU A 204 -10.68 -17.73 3.38
CA GLU A 204 -9.68 -18.41 2.60
C GLU A 204 -8.47 -18.77 3.46
N GLY A 205 -7.83 -19.87 3.13
CA GLY A 205 -6.62 -20.32 3.79
C GLY A 205 -5.73 -21.14 2.87
N SER A 206 -4.43 -21.05 3.08
CA SER A 206 -3.42 -21.81 2.36
C SER A 206 -2.28 -22.15 3.30
N ASP A 207 -1.76 -23.38 3.19
CA ASP A 207 -0.56 -23.77 3.95
C ASP A 207 0.73 -23.23 3.29
N GLY A 208 0.64 -22.71 2.05
CA GLY A 208 1.78 -22.20 1.30
C GLY A 208 2.54 -23.27 0.52
N PHE A 209 3.57 -22.84 -0.21
CA PHE A 209 4.40 -23.65 -1.10
C PHE A 209 5.86 -23.73 -0.65
N PHE A 210 6.38 -22.63 -0.12
CA PHE A 210 7.80 -22.49 0.23
C PHE A 210 8.10 -23.05 1.62
N ARG A 211 9.29 -23.63 1.77
CA ARG A 211 9.72 -24.21 3.03
C ARG A 211 11.02 -23.58 3.50
N ASN A 212 11.10 -23.31 4.79
CA ASN A 212 12.33 -22.97 5.46
C ASN A 212 13.21 -24.22 5.55
N SER A 213 14.42 -24.15 5.02
CA SER A 213 15.38 -25.28 4.99
C SER A 213 15.95 -25.61 6.38
N LEU A 214 15.86 -24.69 7.34
CA LEU A 214 16.34 -24.89 8.71
C LEU A 214 15.42 -25.81 9.52
N ASN A 215 14.09 -25.61 9.40
CA ASN A 215 13.11 -26.30 10.26
C ASN A 215 12.02 -27.05 9.48
N GLY A 216 12.01 -26.97 8.15
CA GLY A 216 11.04 -27.64 7.27
C GLY A 216 9.63 -27.04 7.29
N LYS A 217 9.36 -25.98 8.08
CA LYS A 217 8.06 -25.31 8.13
C LYS A 217 7.77 -24.58 6.81
N LYS A 218 6.51 -24.50 6.45
CA LYS A 218 6.05 -23.62 5.37
C LYS A 218 6.02 -22.18 5.86
N VAL A 219 6.46 -21.25 5.01
CA VAL A 219 6.69 -19.84 5.40
C VAL A 219 5.71 -18.87 4.77
N ASP A 220 4.97 -19.28 3.75
CA ASP A 220 3.99 -18.50 3.00
C ASP A 220 2.55 -18.98 3.26
N ASN A 221 2.29 -19.52 4.45
CA ASN A 221 0.94 -19.84 4.88
C ASN A 221 0.11 -18.55 5.04
N MET A 222 -1.21 -18.67 4.80
CA MET A 222 -2.12 -17.53 4.86
C MET A 222 -3.50 -17.97 5.34
N GLU A 223 -4.13 -17.15 6.16
CA GLU A 223 -5.54 -17.20 6.49
C GLU A 223 -6.14 -15.80 6.39
N ALA A 224 -7.28 -15.68 5.71
CA ALA A 224 -8.00 -14.43 5.59
C ALA A 224 -9.52 -14.66 5.62
N GLY A 225 -10.24 -13.68 6.10
CA GLY A 225 -11.69 -13.69 6.10
C GLY A 225 -12.25 -12.31 6.26
N GLY A 226 -13.47 -12.13 5.79
CA GLY A 226 -14.11 -10.82 5.85
C GLY A 226 -15.57 -10.89 5.47
N GLY A 227 -16.22 -9.75 5.54
CA GLY A 227 -17.62 -9.62 5.13
C GLY A 227 -17.97 -8.20 4.74
N ARG A 228 -19.04 -8.08 3.94
CA ARG A 228 -19.56 -6.79 3.47
C ARG A 228 -21.09 -6.80 3.50
N ILE A 229 -21.64 -5.65 3.87
CA ILE A 229 -23.05 -5.32 3.69
C ILE A 229 -23.11 -4.16 2.71
N HIS A 230 -24.01 -4.28 1.72
CA HIS A 230 -24.29 -3.25 0.74
C HIS A 230 -25.80 -3.02 0.71
N ALA A 231 -26.25 -1.79 0.97
CA ALA A 231 -27.66 -1.42 1.01
C ALA A 231 -27.93 -0.22 0.10
N ILE A 232 -28.95 -0.32 -0.72
CA ILE A 232 -29.39 0.74 -1.61
C ILE A 232 -30.83 1.11 -1.25
N TRP A 233 -31.05 2.40 -0.98
CA TRP A 233 -32.36 2.94 -0.69
C TRP A 233 -32.71 4.07 -1.66
N LEU A 234 -33.92 4.00 -2.23
CA LEU A 234 -34.50 4.96 -3.15
C LEU A 234 -35.68 5.67 -2.47
N PRO A 235 -35.44 6.67 -1.61
CA PRO A 235 -36.52 7.37 -0.89
C PRO A 235 -37.52 8.07 -1.82
N SER A 236 -37.06 8.44 -3.03
CA SER A 236 -37.88 9.00 -4.10
C SER A 236 -37.30 8.62 -5.46
N GLU A 237 -38.03 8.85 -6.55
CA GLU A 237 -37.57 8.61 -7.92
C GLU A 237 -36.28 9.35 -8.30
N ASN A 238 -36.00 10.43 -7.60
CA ASN A 238 -34.85 11.30 -7.88
C ASN A 238 -33.70 11.18 -6.87
N LEU A 239 -33.86 10.40 -5.80
CA LEU A 239 -32.86 10.29 -4.74
C LEU A 239 -32.47 8.82 -4.51
N LYS A 240 -31.18 8.55 -4.63
CA LYS A 240 -30.54 7.25 -4.32
C LYS A 240 -29.54 7.45 -3.17
N LEU A 241 -29.65 6.59 -2.18
CA LEU A 241 -28.68 6.41 -1.11
C LEU A 241 -28.09 5.01 -1.25
N ASP A 242 -26.76 4.91 -1.34
CA ASP A 242 -26.04 3.68 -1.58
C ASP A 242 -24.95 3.55 -0.51
N PHE A 243 -25.14 2.62 0.43
CA PHE A 243 -24.32 2.46 1.63
C PHE A 243 -23.60 1.14 1.60
N THR A 244 -22.29 1.17 1.88
CA THR A 244 -21.45 -0.01 2.03
C THR A 244 -20.70 0.01 3.35
N ILE A 245 -20.56 -1.16 3.97
CA ILE A 245 -19.72 -1.38 5.14
C ILE A 245 -19.07 -2.75 5.03
N GLY A 246 -17.77 -2.83 5.27
CA GLY A 246 -17.02 -4.08 5.18
C GLY A 246 -15.85 -4.13 6.14
N TYR A 247 -15.46 -5.35 6.48
CA TYR A 247 -14.27 -5.63 7.27
C TYR A 247 -13.54 -6.85 6.71
N ASP A 248 -12.23 -6.74 6.55
CA ASP A 248 -11.34 -7.80 6.10
C ASP A 248 -10.21 -7.99 7.12
N TYR A 249 -9.93 -9.25 7.48
CA TYR A 249 -8.80 -9.62 8.33
C TYR A 249 -7.91 -10.62 7.60
N SER A 250 -6.59 -10.48 7.73
CA SER A 250 -5.63 -11.45 7.25
C SER A 250 -4.50 -11.70 8.25
N ASP A 251 -4.05 -12.95 8.31
CA ASP A 251 -2.88 -13.42 9.06
C ASP A 251 -2.02 -14.27 8.10
N GLU A 252 -0.82 -13.79 7.80
CA GLU A 252 0.05 -14.34 6.77
C GLU A 252 1.42 -14.63 7.37
N GLY A 253 2.01 -15.79 7.05
CA GLY A 253 3.43 -16.04 7.25
C GLY A 253 4.24 -15.04 6.44
N GLY A 254 3.96 -14.97 5.13
CA GLY A 254 4.57 -14.00 4.22
C GLY A 254 6.08 -14.13 4.05
N TYR A 255 6.63 -13.34 3.15
CA TYR A 255 8.08 -13.18 2.99
C TYR A 255 8.88 -14.48 2.76
N PRO A 256 8.57 -15.30 1.72
CA PRO A 256 9.39 -16.46 1.35
C PRO A 256 10.70 -16.00 0.71
N TYR A 257 11.42 -15.15 1.40
CA TYR A 257 12.64 -14.51 0.94
C TYR A 257 13.85 -15.37 1.31
N TYR A 258 14.90 -15.27 0.53
CA TYR A 258 16.16 -15.96 0.77
C TYR A 258 17.34 -15.02 0.62
N TYR A 259 18.42 -15.36 1.28
CA TYR A 259 19.69 -14.65 1.21
C TYR A 259 20.30 -14.75 -0.19
N THR A 260 20.73 -13.62 -0.77
CA THR A 260 21.27 -13.54 -2.12
C THR A 260 22.79 -13.43 -2.19
N GLY A 261 23.48 -13.29 -1.05
CA GLY A 261 24.94 -13.16 -0.97
C GLY A 261 25.42 -11.93 -0.21
N ALA A 262 24.55 -10.93 -0.03
CA ALA A 262 24.85 -9.71 0.73
C ALA A 262 23.75 -9.44 1.76
N ILE A 263 24.11 -9.01 2.97
CA ILE A 263 23.15 -8.80 4.06
C ILE A 263 22.33 -7.52 3.84
N ASP A 264 22.97 -6.44 3.41
CA ASP A 264 22.34 -5.13 3.18
C ASP A 264 22.06 -4.84 1.69
N GLY A 265 22.41 -5.77 0.79
CA GLY A 265 22.24 -5.63 -0.66
C GLY A 265 23.31 -4.80 -1.35
N TYR A 266 24.27 -4.23 -0.62
CA TYR A 266 25.35 -3.40 -1.15
C TYR A 266 26.74 -4.01 -0.95
N ASP A 267 26.89 -4.91 0.01
CA ASP A 267 28.15 -5.58 0.29
C ASP A 267 28.55 -6.58 -0.79
N LYS A 268 29.85 -6.82 -0.91
CA LYS A 268 30.39 -7.95 -1.65
C LYS A 268 29.90 -9.25 -1.02
N GLU A 269 29.83 -10.32 -1.83
CA GLU A 269 29.48 -11.65 -1.37
C GLU A 269 30.18 -11.99 -0.04
N ASN A 270 29.40 -12.34 0.97
CA ASN A 270 29.93 -12.73 2.27
C ASN A 270 30.20 -14.24 2.28
N GLU A 271 31.48 -14.62 2.19
CA GLU A 271 31.90 -16.01 2.16
C GLU A 271 31.45 -16.82 3.40
N LYS A 272 31.28 -16.16 4.58
CA LYS A 272 30.81 -16.77 5.83
C LYS A 272 29.43 -17.42 5.66
N TYR A 273 28.53 -16.80 4.84
CA TYR A 273 27.15 -17.24 4.66
C TYR A 273 26.84 -17.82 3.28
N LYS A 274 27.85 -18.05 2.44
CA LYS A 274 27.70 -18.54 1.06
C LYS A 274 26.85 -19.81 0.94
N ASN A 275 26.92 -20.70 1.92
CA ASN A 275 26.17 -21.96 1.93
C ASN A 275 24.65 -21.77 2.05
N TYR A 276 24.19 -20.60 2.44
CA TYR A 276 22.77 -20.26 2.60
C TYR A 276 22.20 -19.48 1.40
N THR A 277 23.03 -19.10 0.44
CA THR A 277 22.60 -18.39 -0.77
C THR A 277 21.54 -19.19 -1.52
N GLY A 278 20.43 -18.55 -1.87
CA GLY A 278 19.32 -19.15 -2.58
C GLY A 278 18.42 -20.08 -1.75
N LYS A 279 18.60 -20.11 -0.43
CA LYS A 279 17.80 -20.93 0.49
C LYS A 279 17.01 -20.04 1.45
N ILE A 280 15.75 -20.38 1.66
CA ILE A 280 14.98 -19.80 2.77
C ILE A 280 15.47 -20.48 4.04
N SER A 281 16.12 -19.74 4.94
CA SER A 281 16.83 -20.32 6.10
C SER A 281 16.83 -19.44 7.35
N TYR A 282 15.95 -18.42 7.41
CA TYR A 282 15.88 -17.53 8.56
C TYR A 282 15.41 -18.25 9.85
N ASP A 283 15.87 -17.76 11.00
CA ASP A 283 15.63 -18.38 12.31
C ASP A 283 14.35 -17.84 13.01
N GLN A 284 13.89 -16.65 12.63
CA GLN A 284 12.66 -16.02 13.17
C GLN A 284 11.53 -16.12 12.16
N ASP A 285 10.36 -16.63 12.57
CA ASP A 285 9.19 -16.72 11.69
C ASP A 285 8.69 -15.32 11.29
N CYS A 286 8.70 -15.01 9.98
CA CYS A 286 8.15 -13.77 9.44
C CYS A 286 6.62 -13.80 9.47
N THR A 287 5.97 -12.68 9.75
CA THR A 287 4.51 -12.59 9.84
C THR A 287 3.99 -11.25 9.34
N TYR A 288 2.77 -11.26 8.78
CA TYR A 288 2.01 -10.05 8.49
C TYR A 288 0.55 -10.25 8.91
N ARG A 289 0.00 -9.30 9.66
CA ARG A 289 -1.39 -9.27 10.10
C ARG A 289 -2.01 -7.95 9.73
N ARG A 290 -3.26 -7.98 9.25
CA ARG A 290 -3.98 -6.77 8.87
C ARG A 290 -5.46 -6.88 9.18
N GLY A 291 -6.03 -5.86 9.84
CA GLY A 291 -7.45 -5.57 9.88
C GLY A 291 -7.75 -4.35 9.02
N LEU A 292 -8.71 -4.44 8.11
CA LEU A 292 -9.12 -3.37 7.21
C LEU A 292 -10.63 -3.17 7.30
N PHE A 293 -11.06 -2.06 7.86
CA PHE A 293 -12.45 -1.62 7.91
C PHE A 293 -12.70 -0.53 6.88
N ASN A 294 -13.75 -0.67 6.11
CA ASN A 294 -14.18 0.28 5.09
C ASN A 294 -15.67 0.56 5.22
N THR A 295 -16.07 1.81 5.10
CA THR A 295 -17.48 2.19 4.97
C THR A 295 -17.61 3.36 4.05
N GLY A 296 -18.73 3.46 3.36
CA GLY A 296 -19.03 4.55 2.46
C GLY A 296 -20.50 4.77 2.21
N LEU A 297 -20.80 6.01 1.89
CA LEU A 297 -22.13 6.45 1.51
C LEU A 297 -22.06 7.25 0.21
N ASN A 298 -22.74 6.78 -0.82
CA ASN A 298 -22.95 7.51 -2.05
C ASN A 298 -24.38 8.04 -2.06
N ILE A 299 -24.54 9.33 -2.19
CA ILE A 299 -25.82 10.02 -2.34
C ILE A 299 -25.89 10.54 -3.77
N GLU A 300 -26.94 10.19 -4.52
CA GLU A 300 -27.18 10.70 -5.86
C GLU A 300 -28.56 11.32 -5.95
N TYR A 301 -28.62 12.59 -6.37
CA TYR A 301 -29.85 13.32 -6.62
C TYR A 301 -29.97 13.72 -8.09
N GLN A 302 -31.02 13.25 -8.74
CA GLN A 302 -31.34 13.45 -10.16
C GLN A 302 -32.21 14.70 -10.36
N ALA A 303 -31.60 15.89 -10.43
CA ALA A 303 -32.31 17.11 -10.79
C ALA A 303 -32.74 17.11 -12.28
N GLN A 304 -33.57 18.06 -12.70
CA GLN A 304 -34.04 18.10 -14.10
C GLN A 304 -32.90 18.30 -15.11
N LYS A 305 -31.88 19.10 -14.80
CA LYS A 305 -30.82 19.51 -15.74
C LYS A 305 -29.45 18.94 -15.38
N PHE A 306 -29.24 18.49 -14.16
CA PHE A 306 -27.97 17.98 -13.66
C PHE A 306 -28.17 16.82 -12.67
N ILE A 307 -27.07 16.14 -12.35
CA ILE A 307 -27.01 15.13 -11.30
C ILE A 307 -26.05 15.68 -10.24
N LEU A 308 -26.50 15.66 -8.98
CA LEU A 308 -25.69 15.94 -7.81
C LEU A 308 -25.31 14.61 -7.18
N SER A 309 -24.03 14.42 -6.91
CA SER A 309 -23.54 13.26 -6.18
C SER A 309 -22.67 13.71 -5.01
N ALA A 310 -22.82 13.05 -3.86
CA ALA A 310 -21.95 13.21 -2.71
C ALA A 310 -21.44 11.82 -2.31
N VAL A 311 -20.14 11.67 -2.14
CA VAL A 311 -19.49 10.40 -1.79
C VAL A 311 -18.65 10.61 -0.55
N THR A 312 -19.10 10.02 0.56
CA THR A 312 -18.38 10.02 1.84
C THR A 312 -17.76 8.66 2.07
N GLY A 313 -16.48 8.60 2.40
CA GLY A 313 -15.77 7.37 2.71
C GLY A 313 -15.02 7.45 4.03
N PHE A 314 -14.99 6.34 4.77
CA PHE A 314 -14.10 6.17 5.91
C PHE A 314 -13.40 4.82 5.84
N GLN A 315 -12.10 4.83 6.10
CA GLN A 315 -11.25 3.65 6.11
C GLN A 315 -10.41 3.63 7.38
N ASN A 316 -10.36 2.47 8.06
CA ASN A 316 -9.44 2.20 9.15
C ASN A 316 -8.62 0.95 8.81
N LEU A 317 -7.31 1.08 8.87
CA LEU A 317 -6.38 -0.04 8.69
C LEU A 317 -5.47 -0.11 9.91
N ASN A 318 -5.34 -1.34 10.45
CA ASN A 318 -4.35 -1.65 11.47
C ASN A 318 -3.56 -2.85 10.98
N ASP A 319 -2.25 -2.72 10.90
CA ASP A 319 -1.40 -3.83 10.51
C ASP A 319 -0.15 -3.97 11.37
N ARG A 320 0.45 -5.15 11.28
CA ARG A 320 1.71 -5.50 11.91
C ARG A 320 2.50 -6.42 11.01
N MET A 321 3.68 -5.98 10.63
CA MET A 321 4.71 -6.77 9.98
C MET A 321 5.79 -7.12 10.99
N PHE A 322 6.25 -8.38 10.98
CA PHE A 322 7.48 -8.80 11.63
C PHE A 322 8.31 -9.59 10.62
N MET A 323 9.57 -9.27 10.50
CA MET A 323 10.46 -9.87 9.51
C MET A 323 11.86 -10.08 10.08
N ASP A 324 12.38 -11.29 9.89
CA ASP A 324 13.79 -11.60 9.99
C ASP A 324 14.45 -11.08 8.72
N GLN A 325 15.14 -9.95 8.82
CA GLN A 325 15.56 -9.16 7.66
C GLN A 325 16.90 -9.63 7.06
N ASP A 326 17.69 -10.39 7.80
CA ASP A 326 18.94 -10.94 7.27
C ASP A 326 18.72 -12.22 6.43
N PHE A 327 17.56 -12.89 6.59
CA PHE A 327 17.16 -14.11 5.91
C PHE A 327 18.13 -15.28 6.09
N LEU A 328 18.87 -15.32 7.20
CA LEU A 328 19.90 -16.29 7.55
C LEU A 328 19.51 -17.08 8.82
N PRO A 329 20.13 -18.23 9.09
CA PRO A 329 19.93 -18.97 10.33
C PRO A 329 20.85 -18.47 11.47
N VAL A 330 21.03 -17.14 11.54
CA VAL A 330 21.85 -16.44 12.55
C VAL A 330 21.08 -15.20 12.98
N SER A 331 21.25 -14.80 14.23
CA SER A 331 20.49 -13.69 14.81
C SER A 331 21.18 -12.36 14.58
N ILE A 332 21.04 -11.80 13.37
CA ILE A 332 21.65 -10.51 12.99
C ILE A 332 20.69 -9.38 13.29
N TYR A 333 19.56 -9.26 12.58
CA TYR A 333 18.58 -8.21 12.86
C TYR A 333 17.16 -8.52 12.40
N THR A 334 16.20 -8.02 13.17
CA THR A 334 14.78 -8.12 12.86
C THR A 334 14.16 -6.74 12.70
N ILE A 335 13.12 -6.66 11.87
CA ILE A 335 12.32 -5.46 11.69
C ILE A 335 10.89 -5.75 12.11
N GLU A 336 10.32 -4.86 12.94
CA GLU A 336 8.90 -4.83 13.21
C GLU A 336 8.32 -3.51 12.71
N GLN A 337 7.20 -3.55 11.99
CA GLN A 337 6.44 -2.36 11.61
C GLN A 337 4.99 -2.53 12.02
N LYS A 338 4.44 -1.53 12.70
CA LYS A 338 3.01 -1.44 12.99
C LYS A 338 2.48 -0.14 12.40
N GLN A 339 1.34 -0.21 11.77
CA GLN A 339 0.66 0.96 11.22
C GLN A 339 -0.77 1.02 11.73
N ARG A 340 -1.21 2.22 12.04
CA ARG A 340 -2.60 2.55 12.29
C ARG A 340 -2.98 3.73 11.40
N LEU A 341 -3.82 3.46 10.43
CA LEU A 341 -4.26 4.43 9.45
C LEU A 341 -5.76 4.67 9.62
N ASN A 342 -6.17 5.93 9.64
CA ASN A 342 -7.55 6.34 9.48
C ASN A 342 -7.62 7.36 8.35
N THR A 343 -8.58 7.19 7.45
CA THR A 343 -8.82 8.12 6.35
C THR A 343 -10.29 8.44 6.27
N ILE A 344 -10.63 9.71 6.22
CA ILE A 344 -11.96 10.19 5.86
C ILE A 344 -11.86 10.94 4.54
N SER A 345 -12.78 10.69 3.62
CA SER A 345 -12.84 11.35 2.31
C SER A 345 -14.24 11.83 2.01
N GLU A 346 -14.34 12.96 1.33
CA GLU A 346 -15.60 13.54 0.86
C GLU A 346 -15.42 14.07 -0.55
N GLU A 347 -16.42 13.83 -1.40
CA GLU A 347 -16.45 14.38 -2.74
C GLU A 347 -17.87 14.77 -3.13
N ILE A 348 -18.06 16.01 -3.53
CA ILE A 348 -19.32 16.54 -4.04
C ILE A 348 -19.15 16.87 -5.51
N THR A 349 -20.01 16.32 -6.35
CA THR A 349 -19.92 16.42 -7.82
C THR A 349 -21.26 16.86 -8.40
N PHE A 350 -21.20 17.84 -9.28
CA PHE A 350 -22.30 18.23 -10.14
C PHE A 350 -21.97 17.86 -11.57
N LYS A 351 -22.84 17.13 -12.27
CA LYS A 351 -22.64 16.81 -13.68
C LYS A 351 -23.90 16.99 -14.53
N SER A 352 -23.71 17.33 -15.79
CA SER A 352 -24.78 17.38 -16.78
C SER A 352 -25.36 15.99 -17.07
N LYS A 353 -26.60 15.92 -17.55
CA LYS A 353 -27.17 14.67 -18.07
C LYS A 353 -26.53 14.28 -19.40
N ASN A 354 -26.29 12.96 -19.59
CA ASN A 354 -25.40 12.39 -20.62
C ASN A 354 -25.86 12.52 -22.09
N ASN A 355 -27.02 13.06 -22.37
CA ASN A 355 -27.59 13.08 -23.73
C ASN A 355 -27.48 14.45 -24.43
N LYS A 356 -26.57 15.33 -23.97
CA LYS A 356 -26.44 16.70 -24.48
C LYS A 356 -25.15 16.89 -25.28
N ARG A 357 -25.21 17.85 -26.23
CA ARG A 357 -24.04 18.28 -26.99
C ARG A 357 -22.93 18.84 -26.11
N TRP A 358 -23.28 19.59 -25.06
CA TRP A 358 -22.35 20.04 -24.03
C TRP A 358 -22.55 19.23 -22.76
N GLN A 359 -21.54 18.48 -22.39
CA GLN A 359 -21.46 17.67 -21.18
C GLN A 359 -20.40 18.28 -20.26
N TRP A 360 -20.70 18.37 -18.98
CA TRP A 360 -19.77 18.93 -18.03
C TRP A 360 -19.87 18.23 -16.67
N VAL A 361 -18.77 18.29 -15.94
CA VAL A 361 -18.67 17.86 -14.55
C VAL A 361 -17.83 18.88 -13.78
N THR A 362 -18.31 19.25 -12.61
CA THR A 362 -17.62 20.14 -11.66
C THR A 362 -17.71 19.50 -10.29
N GLY A 363 -16.62 19.50 -9.53
CA GLY A 363 -16.65 18.91 -8.19
C GLY A 363 -15.59 19.49 -7.27
N VAL A 364 -15.85 19.27 -5.99
CA VAL A 364 -14.92 19.53 -4.89
C VAL A 364 -14.66 18.21 -4.20
N SER A 365 -13.41 17.90 -3.91
CA SER A 365 -13.02 16.70 -3.18
C SER A 365 -12.01 17.04 -2.10
N GLY A 366 -11.99 16.24 -1.05
CA GLY A 366 -10.96 16.32 -0.02
C GLY A 366 -10.85 15.03 0.78
N PHE A 367 -9.72 14.86 1.44
CA PHE A 367 -9.56 13.82 2.43
C PHE A 367 -8.64 14.28 3.55
N TYR A 368 -8.77 13.62 4.68
CA TYR A 368 -7.82 13.70 5.77
C TYR A 368 -7.41 12.30 6.19
N GLN A 369 -6.10 12.08 6.27
CA GLN A 369 -5.50 10.80 6.64
C GLN A 369 -4.64 10.99 7.89
N TRP A 370 -4.82 10.11 8.89
CA TRP A 370 -3.95 9.99 10.06
C TRP A 370 -3.20 8.67 9.95
N LEU A 371 -1.92 8.73 9.74
CA LEU A 371 -1.07 7.56 9.75
C LEU A 371 -0.08 7.64 10.91
N HIS A 372 -0.19 6.69 11.82
CA HIS A 372 0.80 6.43 12.87
C HIS A 372 1.56 5.16 12.52
N THR A 373 2.88 5.24 12.44
CA THR A 373 3.77 4.12 12.16
C THR A 373 4.79 3.97 13.29
N THR A 374 4.95 2.75 13.81
CA THR A 374 6.09 2.40 14.64
C THR A 374 6.92 1.35 13.94
N GLY A 375 8.24 1.49 13.99
CA GLY A 375 9.14 0.63 13.23
C GLY A 375 10.48 0.42 13.92
N PRO A 376 10.56 -0.41 15.01
CA PRO A 376 11.84 -0.75 15.58
C PRO A 376 12.62 -1.71 14.69
N VAL A 377 13.93 -1.42 14.57
CA VAL A 377 14.96 -2.36 14.09
C VAL A 377 15.68 -2.88 15.34
N ASN A 378 15.80 -4.20 15.47
CA ASN A 378 16.54 -4.80 16.57
C ASN A 378 17.77 -5.51 16.01
N PHE A 379 18.95 -5.02 16.35
CA PHE A 379 20.20 -5.76 16.16
C PHE A 379 20.29 -6.78 17.29
N MET A 380 20.41 -8.03 16.90
CA MET A 380 20.51 -9.18 17.77
C MET A 380 22.00 -9.48 18.05
N GLU A 381 22.30 -10.53 18.82
CA GLU A 381 23.66 -10.82 19.29
C GLU A 381 24.70 -10.89 18.18
N ASP A 382 24.43 -11.65 17.11
CA ASP A 382 25.36 -11.75 15.96
C ASP A 382 25.46 -10.40 15.20
N GLY A 383 24.36 -9.64 15.14
CA GLY A 383 24.34 -8.31 14.49
C GLY A 383 25.13 -7.27 15.28
N VAL A 384 25.05 -7.30 16.59
CA VAL A 384 25.85 -6.41 17.47
C VAL A 384 27.32 -6.73 17.30
N THR A 385 27.70 -8.00 17.36
CA THR A 385 29.09 -8.46 17.32
C THR A 385 29.70 -8.31 15.91
N ASP A 386 29.01 -8.81 14.88
CA ASP A 386 29.58 -8.85 13.52
C ASP A 386 29.40 -7.53 12.77
N MET A 387 28.19 -6.89 12.85
CA MET A 387 27.89 -5.70 12.05
C MET A 387 28.25 -4.39 12.75
N ILE A 388 27.99 -4.25 14.05
CA ILE A 388 28.28 -3.00 14.75
C ILE A 388 29.73 -3.00 15.23
N GLU A 389 30.05 -3.87 16.16
CA GLU A 389 31.40 -3.96 16.75
C GLU A 389 32.46 -4.34 15.71
N GLY A 390 32.19 -5.38 14.93
CA GLY A 390 33.11 -5.90 13.92
C GLY A 390 33.45 -4.87 12.84
N ASN A 391 32.46 -4.12 12.32
CA ASN A 391 32.70 -3.08 11.31
C ASN A 391 33.51 -1.90 11.88
N ILE A 392 33.24 -1.50 13.11
CA ILE A 392 33.99 -0.44 13.78
C ILE A 392 35.45 -0.90 13.99
N ASN A 393 35.65 -2.10 14.53
CA ASN A 393 36.98 -2.65 14.78
C ASN A 393 37.77 -2.89 13.47
N ASN A 394 37.11 -3.33 12.40
CA ASN A 394 37.73 -3.43 11.07
C ASN A 394 38.17 -2.07 10.53
N THR A 395 37.41 -1.02 10.76
CA THR A 395 37.76 0.36 10.41
C THR A 395 39.00 0.82 11.19
N PHE A 396 39.04 0.58 12.49
CA PHE A 396 40.18 0.90 13.35
C PHE A 396 41.44 0.13 12.93
N LYS A 397 41.29 -1.15 12.62
CA LYS A 397 42.38 -1.98 12.10
C LYS A 397 42.93 -1.44 10.76
N LYS A 398 42.07 -0.99 9.88
CA LYS A 398 42.43 -0.39 8.60
C LYS A 398 43.22 0.93 8.82
N ILE A 399 42.74 1.79 9.72
CA ILE A 399 43.43 3.03 10.10
C ILE A 399 44.87 2.75 10.54
N HIS A 400 45.09 1.76 11.40
CA HIS A 400 46.41 1.39 11.87
C HIS A 400 47.30 0.76 10.78
N LEU A 401 46.70 -0.05 9.88
CA LEU A 401 47.42 -0.62 8.74
C LEU A 401 47.88 0.44 7.72
N ASP A 402 47.05 1.46 7.46
CA ASP A 402 47.34 2.55 6.55
C ASP A 402 48.45 3.48 7.13
N ASN A 403 48.53 3.62 8.46
CA ASN A 403 49.54 4.35 9.15
C ASN A 403 49.94 3.66 10.47
N PRO A 404 51.00 2.80 10.48
CA PRO A 404 51.42 2.06 11.67
C PRO A 404 51.93 2.95 12.84
N ARG A 405 52.05 4.24 12.65
CA ARG A 405 52.35 5.18 13.75
C ARG A 405 51.13 5.60 14.54
N THR A 406 49.91 5.36 14.01
CA THR A 406 48.69 5.59 14.76
C THR A 406 48.53 4.52 15.83
N PRO A 407 47.95 4.85 17.00
CA PRO A 407 47.62 3.85 18.00
C PRO A 407 46.70 2.74 17.44
N GLU A 408 46.86 1.51 17.94
CA GLU A 408 45.85 0.48 17.74
C GLU A 408 44.62 0.87 18.54
N MET A 409 43.44 0.77 17.90
CA MET A 409 42.16 1.06 18.51
C MET A 409 41.29 -0.19 18.46
N SER A 410 40.51 -0.43 19.51
CA SER A 410 39.46 -1.43 19.52
C SER A 410 38.27 -0.98 20.38
N LEU A 411 37.11 -1.57 20.10
CA LEU A 411 35.87 -1.28 20.79
C LEU A 411 35.18 -2.61 21.11
N ASP A 412 34.66 -2.74 22.32
CA ASP A 412 33.84 -3.84 22.76
C ASP A 412 32.44 -3.31 23.09
N VAL A 413 31.40 -3.83 22.43
CA VAL A 413 30.01 -3.49 22.70
C VAL A 413 29.49 -4.37 23.83
N LEU A 414 28.92 -3.75 24.87
CA LEU A 414 28.46 -4.45 26.07
C LEU A 414 26.99 -4.92 25.98
N ASN A 415 26.25 -4.46 24.99
CA ASN A 415 24.88 -4.84 24.75
C ASN A 415 24.81 -6.15 23.94
N ASN A 416 24.03 -7.13 24.41
CA ASN A 416 23.69 -8.31 23.61
C ASN A 416 22.64 -8.01 22.53
N ARG A 417 21.96 -6.87 22.63
CA ARG A 417 20.93 -6.43 21.69
C ARG A 417 20.86 -4.91 21.69
N ILE A 418 20.78 -4.33 20.50
CA ILE A 418 20.57 -2.89 20.31
C ILE A 418 19.25 -2.69 19.58
N ARG A 419 18.38 -1.89 20.18
CA ARG A 419 17.10 -1.51 19.57
C ARG A 419 17.20 -0.07 19.05
N VAL A 420 16.91 0.11 17.76
CA VAL A 420 16.63 1.41 17.16
C VAL A 420 15.12 1.56 17.13
N SER A 421 14.56 2.45 17.92
CA SER A 421 13.12 2.72 17.92
C SER A 421 12.74 3.69 16.80
N GLY A 422 11.47 3.68 16.41
CA GLY A 422 10.89 4.67 15.49
C GLY A 422 9.40 4.83 15.77
N SER A 423 8.95 6.08 15.86
CA SER A 423 7.54 6.45 16.02
C SER A 423 7.24 7.68 15.18
N PHE A 424 6.30 7.56 14.24
CA PHE A 424 6.05 8.55 13.20
C PHE A 424 4.56 8.81 13.06
N ASP A 425 4.15 10.07 13.22
CA ASP A 425 2.82 10.54 12.85
C ASP A 425 2.90 11.33 11.57
N THR A 426 2.29 10.83 10.49
CA THR A 426 2.34 11.45 9.17
C THR A 426 0.95 11.81 8.64
N PRO A 427 0.27 12.83 9.24
CA PRO A 427 -1.02 13.27 8.75
C PRO A 427 -0.92 13.97 7.40
N VAL A 428 -1.92 13.71 6.54
CA VAL A 428 -2.06 14.32 5.21
C VAL A 428 -3.46 14.90 5.07
N PHE A 429 -3.52 16.15 4.67
CA PHE A 429 -4.75 16.83 4.25
C PHE A 429 -4.67 17.17 2.78
N SER A 430 -5.70 16.86 2.01
CA SER A 430 -5.81 17.27 0.60
C SER A 430 -7.20 17.81 0.31
N THR A 431 -7.27 18.84 -0.53
CA THR A 431 -8.51 19.37 -1.08
C THR A 431 -8.31 19.80 -2.52
N ALA A 432 -9.34 19.67 -3.34
CA ALA A 432 -9.28 20.03 -4.74
C ALA A 432 -10.61 20.55 -5.29
N LEU A 433 -10.49 21.44 -6.26
CA LEU A 433 -11.59 21.89 -7.12
C LEU A 433 -11.27 21.46 -8.56
N TYR A 434 -12.24 20.89 -9.26
CA TYR A 434 -12.06 20.48 -10.64
C TYR A 434 -13.28 20.77 -11.51
N HIS A 435 -13.00 20.98 -12.81
CA HIS A 435 -14.01 21.12 -13.84
C HIS A 435 -13.53 20.44 -15.12
N GLN A 436 -14.45 19.76 -15.82
CA GLN A 436 -14.21 19.23 -17.16
C GLN A 436 -15.46 19.45 -18.01
N SER A 437 -15.27 19.97 -19.22
CA SER A 437 -16.30 20.12 -20.24
C SER A 437 -15.95 19.28 -21.46
N THR A 438 -16.96 18.63 -22.04
CA THR A 438 -16.88 17.91 -23.31
C THR A 438 -17.93 18.47 -24.25
N PHE A 439 -17.52 18.93 -25.43
CA PHE A 439 -18.37 19.36 -26.51
C PHE A 439 -18.40 18.29 -27.59
N ASN A 440 -19.55 17.64 -27.75
CA ASN A 440 -19.79 16.63 -28.79
C ASN A 440 -20.25 17.30 -30.07
N ASP A 441 -19.90 16.68 -31.20
CA ASP A 441 -20.20 17.20 -32.57
C ASP A 441 -19.74 18.66 -32.75
N LEU A 442 -18.55 18.98 -32.26
CA LEU A 442 -17.97 20.31 -32.39
C LEU A 442 -17.40 20.48 -33.82
N PHE A 443 -17.87 21.48 -34.57
CA PHE A 443 -17.55 21.77 -35.96
C PHE A 443 -17.97 20.66 -36.97
N VAL A 444 -17.69 19.38 -36.68
CA VAL A 444 -17.98 18.21 -37.52
C VAL A 444 -18.67 17.14 -36.68
N LYS A 445 -19.68 16.47 -37.25
CA LYS A 445 -20.36 15.35 -36.61
C LYS A 445 -19.36 14.23 -36.27
N GLY A 446 -19.41 13.74 -35.05
CA GLY A 446 -18.49 12.72 -34.53
C GLY A 446 -17.24 13.29 -33.84
N LEU A 447 -16.93 14.58 -34.01
CA LEU A 447 -15.79 15.20 -33.31
C LEU A 447 -16.20 15.69 -31.93
N SER A 448 -15.52 15.16 -30.90
CA SER A 448 -15.69 15.60 -29.49
C SER A 448 -14.40 16.21 -28.98
N VAL A 449 -14.52 17.35 -28.29
CA VAL A 449 -13.39 18.02 -27.64
C VAL A 449 -13.65 18.09 -26.15
N THR A 450 -12.71 17.59 -25.35
CA THR A 450 -12.73 17.61 -23.90
C THR A 450 -11.65 18.52 -23.36
N ALA A 451 -12.00 19.50 -22.52
CA ALA A 451 -11.06 20.33 -21.79
C ALA A 451 -11.38 20.25 -20.30
N GLY A 452 -10.36 20.11 -19.49
CA GLY A 452 -10.52 19.99 -18.04
C GLY A 452 -9.34 20.58 -17.27
N LEU A 453 -9.62 20.96 -16.03
CA LEU A 453 -8.64 21.51 -15.11
C LEU A 453 -8.97 21.10 -13.66
N ARG A 454 -7.93 20.76 -12.90
CA ARG A 454 -8.00 20.53 -11.46
C ARG A 454 -6.95 21.37 -10.76
N LEU A 455 -7.35 22.04 -9.70
CA LEU A 455 -6.47 22.67 -8.74
C LEU A 455 -6.53 21.84 -7.46
N GLU A 456 -5.40 21.34 -7.01
CA GLU A 456 -5.29 20.51 -5.81
C GLU A 456 -4.29 21.11 -4.85
N TYR A 457 -4.65 21.24 -3.59
CA TYR A 457 -3.79 21.63 -2.49
C TYR A 457 -3.60 20.45 -1.55
N GLU A 458 -2.37 20.16 -1.20
CA GLU A 458 -2.00 19.08 -0.30
C GLU A 458 -1.05 19.62 0.77
N LYS A 459 -1.36 19.31 2.03
CA LYS A 459 -0.53 19.61 3.20
C LYS A 459 -0.22 18.34 3.94
N MET A 460 1.05 18.12 4.22
CA MET A 460 1.53 16.97 4.96
C MET A 460 2.49 17.41 6.06
N SER A 461 2.53 16.64 7.13
CA SER A 461 3.52 16.84 8.19
C SER A 461 4.01 15.49 8.69
N MET A 462 5.16 15.48 9.34
CA MET A 462 5.70 14.32 10.03
C MET A 462 6.15 14.77 11.41
N ASN A 463 5.55 14.21 12.47
CA ASN A 463 6.15 14.25 13.80
C ASN A 463 6.94 12.95 13.96
N TYR A 464 8.17 13.03 14.40
CA TYR A 464 9.04 11.87 14.50
C TYR A 464 9.74 11.81 15.84
N PHE A 465 9.94 10.59 16.30
CA PHE A 465 10.76 10.24 17.45
C PHE A 465 11.50 8.96 17.10
N SER A 466 12.82 8.96 17.23
CA SER A 466 13.66 7.78 17.05
C SER A 466 14.83 7.85 18.00
N ASP A 467 15.09 6.78 18.74
CA ASP A 467 16.17 6.68 19.71
C ASP A 467 16.85 5.31 19.67
N SER A 468 18.03 5.27 20.28
CA SER A 468 18.77 4.04 20.53
C SER A 468 19.65 4.18 21.76
N ASN A 469 20.26 3.09 22.21
CA ASN A 469 21.22 3.08 23.31
C ASN A 469 22.31 2.04 23.05
N ILE A 470 23.57 2.45 23.18
CA ILE A 470 24.73 1.57 23.10
C ILE A 470 25.68 1.81 24.27
N ASP A 471 26.01 0.74 24.99
CA ASP A 471 27.01 0.70 26.05
C ASP A 471 28.26 0.02 25.50
N PHE A 472 29.44 0.61 25.71
CA PHE A 472 30.65 0.09 25.11
C PHE A 472 31.91 0.47 25.90
N ASP A 473 32.96 -0.31 25.71
CA ASP A 473 34.33 0.00 26.14
C ASP A 473 35.17 0.33 24.91
N PHE A 474 36.07 1.30 25.01
CA PHE A 474 37.03 1.68 23.96
C PHE A 474 38.44 1.55 24.50
N PHE A 475 39.34 1.00 23.69
CA PHE A 475 40.72 0.77 24.03
C PHE A 475 41.65 1.45 23.04
N LEU A 476 42.66 2.15 23.58
CA LEU A 476 43.72 2.77 22.79
C LEU A 476 45.07 2.20 23.23
N LYS A 477 45.80 1.58 22.31
CA LYS A 477 47.11 0.98 22.57
C LYS A 477 48.18 1.68 21.75
N MET A 478 49.15 2.27 22.44
CA MET A 478 50.29 2.93 21.86
C MET A 478 51.54 2.05 21.92
N ALA A 479 52.31 2.01 20.83
CA ALA A 479 53.55 1.24 20.76
C ALA A 479 54.75 1.92 21.46
N MET A 480 54.81 3.26 21.38
CA MET A 480 55.94 4.03 21.97
C MET A 480 55.42 5.36 22.62
N PRO A 481 55.53 5.51 23.95
CA PRO A 481 55.83 4.46 24.93
C PRO A 481 54.70 3.43 24.97
N PRO A 482 54.98 2.17 25.32
CA PRO A 482 53.96 1.14 25.37
C PRO A 482 52.92 1.51 26.47
N LEU A 483 51.71 1.88 26.02
CA LEU A 483 50.64 2.33 26.90
C LEU A 483 49.31 1.72 26.39
N ASN A 484 48.56 1.12 27.28
CA ASN A 484 47.21 0.66 27.04
C ASN A 484 46.22 1.44 27.88
N ILE A 485 45.35 2.20 27.23
CA ILE A 485 44.39 3.08 27.89
C ILE A 485 43.00 2.57 27.64
N PRO A 486 42.35 1.99 28.66
CA PRO A 486 40.95 1.59 28.59
C PRO A 486 40.03 2.77 28.95
N PHE A 487 39.07 3.05 28.08
CA PHE A 487 37.94 3.92 28.35
C PHE A 487 36.71 3.03 28.58
N ARG A 488 36.37 2.77 29.86
CA ARG A 488 35.33 1.81 30.24
C ARG A 488 34.00 2.48 30.54
N ASN A 489 32.93 1.71 30.39
CA ASN A 489 31.54 2.11 30.70
C ASN A 489 31.19 3.43 29.98
N LEU A 490 31.45 3.48 28.68
CA LEU A 490 30.97 4.53 27.81
C LEU A 490 29.54 4.23 27.39
N ASN A 491 28.75 5.28 27.19
CA ASN A 491 27.38 5.18 26.72
C ASN A 491 27.12 6.22 25.64
N ALA A 492 26.39 5.82 24.60
CA ALA A 492 25.89 6.73 23.57
C ALA A 492 24.38 6.53 23.39
N THR A 493 23.65 7.63 23.46
CA THR A 493 22.18 7.67 23.34
C THR A 493 21.76 8.60 22.21
N PRO A 494 21.81 8.14 20.95
CA PRO A 494 21.32 8.94 19.84
C PRO A 494 19.81 9.19 19.98
N LEU A 495 19.38 10.39 19.63
CA LEU A 495 17.98 10.80 19.70
C LEU A 495 17.66 11.79 18.57
N LEU A 496 16.66 11.44 17.78
CA LEU A 496 16.09 12.32 16.78
C LEU A 496 14.61 12.53 17.08
N GLU A 497 14.23 13.76 17.39
CA GLU A 497 12.84 14.14 17.60
C GLU A 497 12.56 15.48 16.93
N GLY A 498 11.36 15.63 16.38
CA GLY A 498 11.02 16.87 15.73
C GLY A 498 9.77 16.81 14.88
N LYS A 499 9.62 17.83 14.06
CA LYS A 499 8.47 17.99 13.18
C LYS A 499 8.83 18.63 11.86
N GLU A 500 8.46 17.95 10.77
CA GLU A 500 8.56 18.45 9.40
C GLU A 500 7.19 18.81 8.84
N LYS A 501 7.13 19.78 7.93
CA LYS A 501 5.90 20.19 7.23
C LYS A 501 6.22 20.51 5.78
N ASN A 502 5.37 20.06 4.89
CA ASN A 502 5.44 20.36 3.47
C ASN A 502 4.03 20.59 2.93
N ASP A 503 3.90 21.49 1.98
CA ASP A 503 2.67 21.70 1.24
C ASP A 503 2.95 21.86 -0.26
N TYR A 504 1.98 21.46 -1.06
CA TYR A 504 2.08 21.47 -2.51
C TYR A 504 0.77 21.93 -3.14
N VAL A 505 0.88 22.70 -4.21
CA VAL A 505 -0.23 23.06 -5.09
C VAL A 505 -0.01 22.43 -6.44
N GLN A 506 -1.02 21.72 -6.96
CA GLN A 506 -0.96 21.03 -8.23
C GLN A 506 -2.02 21.57 -9.19
N LEU A 507 -1.59 21.87 -10.41
CA LEU A 507 -2.48 22.19 -11.52
C LEU A 507 -2.43 21.06 -12.54
N LEU A 508 -3.59 20.42 -12.80
CA LEU A 508 -3.72 19.21 -13.59
C LEU A 508 -4.64 19.44 -14.80
N PRO A 509 -4.11 19.97 -15.90
CA PRO A 509 -4.87 20.20 -17.11
C PRO A 509 -5.10 18.89 -17.90
N LYS A 510 -6.19 18.89 -18.69
CA LYS A 510 -6.49 17.88 -19.70
C LYS A 510 -7.04 18.55 -20.95
N LEU A 511 -6.57 18.12 -22.12
CA LEU A 511 -7.14 18.42 -23.43
C LEU A 511 -7.19 17.12 -24.23
N ALA A 512 -8.37 16.79 -24.78
CA ALA A 512 -8.52 15.61 -25.61
C ALA A 512 -9.43 15.88 -26.79
N PHE A 513 -9.08 15.27 -27.93
CA PHE A 513 -9.86 15.25 -29.15
C PHE A 513 -10.21 13.79 -29.44
N LYS A 514 -11.49 13.52 -29.69
CA LYS A 514 -11.99 12.20 -30.07
C LYS A 514 -12.83 12.34 -31.34
N TYR A 515 -12.63 11.42 -32.28
CA TYR A 515 -13.45 11.34 -33.49
C TYR A 515 -14.07 9.94 -33.62
N ASP A 516 -15.38 9.89 -33.62
CA ASP A 516 -16.16 8.67 -33.81
C ASP A 516 -16.46 8.46 -35.30
N PHE A 517 -15.79 7.48 -35.94
CA PHE A 517 -16.05 7.09 -37.32
C PHE A 517 -17.34 6.31 -37.45
N SER A 518 -17.67 5.53 -36.43
CA SER A 518 -18.89 4.74 -36.29
C SER A 518 -19.19 4.50 -34.79
N PRO A 519 -20.35 3.94 -34.43
CA PRO A 519 -20.64 3.57 -33.05
C PRO A 519 -19.65 2.59 -32.43
N ALA A 520 -18.93 1.81 -33.25
CA ALA A 520 -17.97 0.82 -32.79
C ALA A 520 -16.50 1.26 -32.88
N ASN A 521 -16.18 2.31 -33.67
CA ASN A 521 -14.80 2.70 -33.98
C ASN A 521 -14.57 4.18 -33.69
N ASN A 522 -13.56 4.48 -32.89
CA ASN A 522 -13.12 5.84 -32.65
C ASN A 522 -11.60 5.95 -32.63
N MET A 523 -11.13 7.17 -32.76
CA MET A 523 -9.74 7.56 -32.55
C MET A 523 -9.71 8.74 -31.59
N TYR A 524 -8.73 8.78 -30.72
CA TYR A 524 -8.54 9.92 -29.83
C TYR A 524 -7.07 10.28 -29.65
N VAL A 525 -6.84 11.56 -29.33
CA VAL A 525 -5.56 12.10 -28.88
C VAL A 525 -5.83 12.88 -27.59
N SER A 526 -5.03 12.66 -26.58
CA SER A 526 -5.18 13.38 -25.30
C SER A 526 -3.83 13.81 -24.75
N ILE A 527 -3.82 15.02 -24.19
CA ILE A 527 -2.70 15.57 -23.41
C ILE A 527 -3.25 15.82 -22.02
N THR A 528 -2.66 15.21 -21.03
CA THR A 528 -3.11 15.31 -19.63
C THR A 528 -1.93 15.21 -18.69
N LYS A 529 -1.96 15.98 -17.61
CA LYS A 529 -1.00 15.89 -16.51
C LYS A 529 -1.56 14.99 -15.41
N GLY A 530 -0.78 13.98 -15.03
CA GLY A 530 -1.01 13.20 -13.81
C GLY A 530 0.13 13.47 -12.85
N TYR A 531 -0.05 13.17 -11.56
CA TYR A 531 1.03 13.25 -10.59
C TYR A 531 0.93 12.15 -9.54
N ARG A 532 2.05 11.87 -8.93
CA ARG A 532 2.20 11.08 -7.73
C ARG A 532 2.57 12.03 -6.60
N SER A 533 1.88 11.94 -5.47
CA SER A 533 2.13 12.80 -4.32
C SER A 533 3.51 12.59 -3.72
N GLY A 534 4.09 13.64 -3.17
CA GLY A 534 5.23 13.57 -2.28
C GLY A 534 4.90 12.92 -0.94
N GLY A 535 5.87 12.87 -0.04
CA GLY A 535 5.70 12.28 1.29
C GLY A 535 6.99 12.19 2.08
N TYR A 536 6.97 11.33 3.10
CA TYR A 536 8.11 11.08 3.98
C TYR A 536 8.53 9.60 3.91
N ASN A 537 9.81 9.33 3.68
CA ASN A 537 10.38 7.99 3.77
C ASN A 537 10.92 7.78 5.21
N VAL A 538 10.09 7.19 6.06
CA VAL A 538 10.45 6.94 7.47
C VAL A 538 11.53 5.85 7.62
N GLN A 539 11.80 5.04 6.59
CA GLN A 539 12.85 4.03 6.64
C GLN A 539 14.26 4.66 6.73
N MET A 540 14.42 5.88 6.23
CA MET A 540 15.69 6.62 6.30
C MET A 540 16.12 6.96 7.72
N PHE A 541 15.21 6.91 8.70
CA PHE A 541 15.56 7.16 10.10
C PHE A 541 16.54 6.12 10.67
N SER A 542 16.59 4.90 10.15
CA SER A 542 17.60 3.93 10.57
C SER A 542 19.02 4.38 10.23
N GLU A 543 19.23 4.98 9.07
CA GLU A 543 20.53 5.53 8.66
C GLU A 543 20.88 6.79 9.45
N LEU A 544 19.89 7.66 9.67
CA LEU A 544 20.08 8.89 10.46
C LEU A 544 20.49 8.57 11.92
N ILE A 545 19.82 7.63 12.56
CA ILE A 545 20.15 7.17 13.93
C ILE A 545 21.52 6.50 13.97
N GLN A 546 21.90 5.70 12.97
CA GLN A 546 23.25 5.13 12.91
C GLN A 546 24.32 6.21 12.81
N SER A 547 24.09 7.25 12.02
CA SER A 547 25.01 8.39 11.91
C SER A 547 25.11 9.17 13.23
N ASP A 548 23.98 9.43 13.90
CA ASP A 548 23.97 10.08 15.22
C ASP A 548 24.64 9.23 16.28
N MET A 549 24.42 7.91 16.26
CA MET A 549 25.06 6.94 17.16
C MET A 549 26.59 7.02 17.04
N GLN A 550 27.12 7.03 15.82
CA GLN A 550 28.57 7.16 15.60
C GLN A 550 29.12 8.47 16.16
N GLN A 551 28.43 9.59 15.96
CA GLN A 551 28.82 10.88 16.54
C GLN A 551 28.80 10.86 18.06
N LYS A 552 27.73 10.33 18.67
CA LYS A 552 27.60 10.22 20.13
C LYS A 552 28.62 9.28 20.77
N MET A 553 28.98 8.18 20.10
CA MET A 553 30.06 7.29 20.55
C MET A 553 31.41 8.02 20.56
N ILE A 554 31.71 8.77 19.51
CA ILE A 554 32.95 9.58 19.45
C ILE A 554 32.96 10.65 20.53
N GLU A 555 31.86 11.39 20.72
CA GLU A 555 31.71 12.37 21.81
C GLU A 555 31.95 11.73 23.18
N ALA A 556 31.41 10.54 23.44
CA ALA A 556 31.62 9.83 24.70
C ALA A 556 33.09 9.44 24.93
N ILE A 557 33.81 9.05 23.87
CA ILE A 557 35.25 8.76 23.94
C ILE A 557 36.02 10.05 24.24
N LEU A 558 35.78 11.13 23.49
CA LEU A 558 36.51 12.42 23.60
C LEU A 558 36.28 13.06 24.98
N ASN A 559 35.04 13.00 25.51
CA ASN A 559 34.71 13.55 26.82
C ASN A 559 35.43 12.84 27.98
N LYS A 560 35.81 11.57 27.78
CA LYS A 560 36.53 10.77 28.80
C LYS A 560 38.05 10.77 28.58
N ALA A 561 38.50 11.18 27.38
CA ALA A 561 39.90 11.24 27.04
C ALA A 561 40.60 12.43 27.74
N PRO A 562 41.86 12.28 28.19
CA PRO A 562 42.67 13.42 28.63
C PRO A 562 42.79 14.48 27.53
N GLU A 563 42.76 15.77 27.86
CA GLU A 563 42.84 16.88 26.88
C GLU A 563 44.02 16.75 25.89
N SER A 564 45.15 16.26 26.37
CA SER A 564 46.36 16.04 25.55
C SER A 564 46.18 14.96 24.47
N MET A 565 45.20 14.09 24.60
CA MET A 565 44.89 12.96 23.69
C MET A 565 43.65 13.19 22.85
N ALA A 566 42.70 13.96 23.36
CA ALA A 566 41.42 14.17 22.69
C ALA A 566 41.59 14.72 21.27
N GLY A 567 42.42 15.72 21.06
CA GLY A 567 42.74 16.31 19.75
C GLY A 567 43.38 15.29 18.77
N MET A 568 44.25 14.40 19.27
CA MET A 568 44.85 13.34 18.45
C MET A 568 43.78 12.32 18.01
N ILE A 569 42.93 11.85 18.94
CA ILE A 569 41.85 10.89 18.66
C ILE A 569 40.87 11.52 17.65
N GLU A 570 40.44 12.75 17.88
CA GLU A 570 39.52 13.46 17.00
C GLU A 570 40.11 13.64 15.60
N GLY A 571 41.38 14.01 15.47
CA GLY A 571 42.08 14.17 14.19
C GLY A 571 42.13 12.86 13.39
N MET A 572 42.42 11.73 14.04
CA MET A 572 42.43 10.42 13.40
C MET A 572 41.01 10.02 12.91
N ILE A 573 39.98 10.26 13.73
CA ILE A 573 38.61 9.94 13.38
C ILE A 573 38.14 10.80 12.20
N LYS A 574 38.36 12.11 12.24
CA LYS A 574 37.98 13.03 11.15
C LYS A 574 38.61 12.65 9.80
N GLN A 575 39.84 12.16 9.80
CA GLN A 575 40.52 11.75 8.59
C GLN A 575 39.86 10.51 7.91
N HIS A 576 39.28 9.61 8.68
CA HIS A 576 38.75 8.32 8.20
C HIS A 576 37.24 8.25 8.23
N MET A 577 36.55 9.20 8.89
CA MET A 577 35.11 9.34 8.93
C MET A 577 34.68 10.70 8.38
N PRO A 578 34.57 10.86 7.04
CA PRO A 578 34.34 12.15 6.40
C PRO A 578 32.96 12.76 6.73
N ASN A 579 32.06 11.97 7.30
CA ASN A 579 30.72 12.43 7.74
C ASN A 579 30.66 12.82 9.21
N TYR A 580 31.75 12.64 9.97
CA TYR A 580 31.80 13.06 11.38
C TYR A 580 31.65 14.58 11.51
N GLY A 581 30.76 15.01 12.40
CA GLY A 581 30.48 16.44 12.64
C GLY A 581 29.62 17.12 11.56
N LYS A 582 29.09 16.36 10.58
CA LYS A 582 28.08 16.90 9.67
C LYS A 582 26.73 16.93 10.36
N GLU A 583 26.02 18.04 10.20
CA GLU A 583 24.66 18.17 10.69
C GLU A 583 23.73 17.21 9.94
N LEU A 584 22.90 16.48 10.69
CA LEU A 584 21.91 15.57 10.12
C LEU A 584 20.70 16.37 9.63
N ASN A 585 20.47 16.36 8.32
CA ASN A 585 19.32 17.03 7.73
C ASN A 585 18.19 16.03 7.50
N VAL A 586 17.26 15.96 8.46
CA VAL A 586 16.09 15.07 8.39
C VAL A 586 15.22 15.39 7.19
N GLN A 587 15.02 16.68 6.88
CA GLN A 587 14.17 17.09 5.76
C GLN A 587 14.75 16.65 4.41
N GLU A 588 16.03 16.88 4.16
CA GLU A 588 16.66 16.47 2.90
C GLU A 588 16.71 14.96 2.72
N THR A 589 16.87 14.22 3.82
CA THR A 589 17.04 12.77 3.79
C THR A 589 15.69 12.05 3.65
N THR A 590 14.63 12.54 4.29
CA THR A 590 13.36 11.81 4.40
C THR A 590 12.28 12.28 3.44
N VAL A 591 12.32 13.54 2.97
CA VAL A 591 11.28 14.10 2.12
C VAL A 591 11.50 13.75 0.65
N TYR A 592 10.49 13.17 0.02
CA TYR A 592 10.45 13.04 -1.44
C TYR A 592 9.37 13.96 -2.04
N LYS A 593 9.71 14.61 -3.15
CA LYS A 593 8.83 15.56 -3.83
C LYS A 593 7.80 14.86 -4.71
N PRO A 594 6.70 15.55 -5.07
CA PRO A 594 5.77 15.06 -6.09
C PRO A 594 6.46 14.76 -7.42
N GLU A 595 6.00 13.72 -8.12
CA GLU A 595 6.44 13.34 -9.47
C GLU A 595 5.31 13.55 -10.48
N TYR A 596 5.66 13.79 -11.77
CA TYR A 596 4.73 14.13 -12.85
C TYR A 596 4.89 13.23 -14.06
#